data_e2063c7d15d2b42d7ce14e70f41d4227
#
_entry.id   e2063c7d15d2b42d7ce14e70f41d4227
#
_cell.length_a   1.000
_cell.length_b   1.000
_cell.length_c   1.000
_cell.angle_alpha   90.00
_cell.angle_beta   90.00
_cell.angle_gamma   90.00
#
_symmetry.space_group_name_H-M   'P 1'
#
loop_
_entity.id
_entity.type
_entity.pdbx_description
1 polymer ?
#
loop_
_entity_poly.entity_id
_entity_poly.type
_entity_poly.pdbx_seq_one_letter_code
_entity_poly.pdbx_strand_id
1 'polypeptide(L)'
;IKEGTKVVRTKKKAGIPVGSAFVGRVINALGEPIDGKGDIKEEDYRPIEEDAPGIVDRKSVSTPMETGILSIDSMFPIGRGQRELIIGDRQTGKTSIATDTIINQKGKGVICVYVAIGQKASTVAKVVSTLTKHGAMDYSIVVSSTASDPASLQYIAPYAGTAMAEHFMHQGKDVLIVYDDLSKHAVAYRALSLLLERSPGREAYPGDVFYLHSRLLERSSRLSDALGGGSITALPIIETQAGDVSAYIPTNVI
;
A
#
# COMPACT_ATOMS: atom_id res chain seq x y z
N ILE A 1 -2.15 -24.38 7.17
CA ILE A 1 -3.37 -25.17 7.43
C ILE A 1 -3.00 -26.62 7.20
N LYS A 2 -3.32 -27.50 8.14
CA LYS A 2 -3.07 -28.96 8.05
C LYS A 2 -4.42 -29.67 7.97
N GLU A 3 -4.41 -30.89 7.43
CA GLU A 3 -5.59 -31.76 7.45
C GLU A 3 -6.11 -31.91 8.90
N GLY A 4 -7.43 -31.84 9.08
CA GLY A 4 -8.05 -31.90 10.40
C GLY A 4 -8.11 -30.56 11.17
N THR A 5 -7.57 -29.46 10.62
CA THR A 5 -7.67 -28.14 11.24
C THR A 5 -9.13 -27.69 11.29
N LYS A 6 -9.61 -27.32 12.48
CA LYS A 6 -10.98 -26.79 12.66
C LYS A 6 -11.07 -25.37 12.06
N VAL A 7 -12.02 -25.18 11.17
CA VAL A 7 -12.34 -23.86 10.60
C VAL A 7 -13.67 -23.37 11.18
N VAL A 8 -13.69 -22.13 11.70
CA VAL A 8 -14.88 -21.52 12.29
C VAL A 8 -15.18 -20.23 11.52
N ARG A 9 -16.42 -20.09 11.07
CA ARG A 9 -16.87 -18.87 10.39
C ARG A 9 -17.00 -17.73 11.40
N THR A 10 -16.29 -16.61 11.16
CA THR A 10 -16.33 -15.41 12.01
C THR A 10 -17.59 -14.56 11.80
N LYS A 11 -18.33 -14.74 10.69
CA LYS A 11 -19.46 -13.92 10.23
C LYS A 11 -19.10 -12.45 9.92
N LYS A 12 -17.82 -12.09 9.94
CA LYS A 12 -17.31 -10.78 9.51
C LYS A 12 -16.79 -10.89 8.07
N LYS A 13 -16.86 -9.79 7.31
CA LYS A 13 -16.12 -9.66 6.03
C LYS A 13 -14.62 -9.71 6.32
N ALA A 14 -13.82 -10.16 5.36
CA ALA A 14 -12.36 -10.05 5.48
C ALA A 14 -11.96 -8.58 5.62
N GLY A 15 -11.26 -8.24 6.68
CA GLY A 15 -10.97 -6.86 7.02
C GLY A 15 -9.79 -6.74 7.98
N ILE A 16 -9.49 -5.53 8.36
CA ILE A 16 -8.39 -5.17 9.25
C ILE A 16 -8.91 -4.22 10.35
N PRO A 17 -8.43 -4.34 11.59
CA PRO A 17 -8.66 -3.33 12.61
C PRO A 17 -7.99 -2.02 12.21
N VAL A 18 -8.65 -0.89 12.48
CA VAL A 18 -8.17 0.45 12.14
C VAL A 18 -8.34 1.40 13.33
N GLY A 19 -7.61 2.51 13.31
CA GLY A 19 -7.69 3.53 14.35
C GLY A 19 -6.43 4.39 14.44
N SER A 20 -6.52 5.48 15.16
CA SER A 20 -5.41 6.42 15.38
C SER A 20 -4.24 5.80 16.15
N ALA A 21 -4.50 4.79 16.99
CA ALA A 21 -3.47 4.08 17.75
C ALA A 21 -2.51 3.25 16.87
N PHE A 22 -2.83 3.05 15.59
CA PHE A 22 -1.95 2.39 14.63
C PHE A 22 -0.83 3.30 14.12
N VAL A 23 -0.94 4.61 14.26
CA VAL A 23 0.12 5.55 13.88
C VAL A 23 1.34 5.33 14.79
N GLY A 24 2.52 5.26 14.21
CA GLY A 24 3.76 4.95 14.91
C GLY A 24 4.06 3.45 15.06
N ARG A 25 3.21 2.57 14.51
CA ARG A 25 3.30 1.12 14.70
C ARG A 25 3.72 0.39 13.42
N VAL A 26 4.29 -0.78 13.63
CA VAL A 26 4.59 -1.75 12.57
C VAL A 26 3.68 -2.97 12.77
N ILE A 27 2.89 -3.27 11.76
CA ILE A 27 1.88 -4.33 11.80
C ILE A 27 2.05 -5.32 10.65
N ASN A 28 1.48 -6.51 10.80
CA ASN A 28 1.37 -7.47 9.70
C ASN A 28 0.13 -7.19 8.82
N ALA A 29 -0.08 -8.00 7.79
CA ALA A 29 -1.22 -7.88 6.87
C ALA A 29 -2.61 -8.11 7.53
N LEU A 30 -2.65 -8.64 8.75
CA LEU A 30 -3.87 -8.86 9.53
C LEU A 30 -4.14 -7.75 10.58
N GLY A 31 -3.22 -6.76 10.68
CA GLY A 31 -3.32 -5.68 11.66
C GLY A 31 -2.72 -6.00 13.03
N GLU A 32 -2.04 -7.15 13.17
CA GLU A 32 -1.38 -7.52 14.42
C GLU A 32 -0.03 -6.80 14.54
N PRO A 33 0.32 -6.25 15.72
CA PRO A 33 1.58 -5.59 15.94
C PRO A 33 2.77 -6.55 15.89
N ILE A 34 3.82 -6.16 15.18
CA ILE A 34 5.08 -6.93 15.06
C ILE A 34 6.30 -6.14 15.54
N ASP A 35 6.09 -5.00 16.17
CA ASP A 35 7.11 -4.07 16.65
C ASP A 35 7.50 -4.26 18.12
N GLY A 36 6.92 -5.24 18.80
CA GLY A 36 7.20 -5.52 20.21
C GLY A 36 6.65 -4.49 21.21
N LYS A 37 5.84 -3.52 20.76
CA LYS A 37 5.30 -2.45 21.62
C LYS A 37 3.95 -2.80 22.27
N GLY A 38 3.54 -4.07 22.25
CA GLY A 38 2.27 -4.55 22.80
C GLY A 38 1.07 -4.31 21.87
N ASP A 39 -0.10 -4.70 22.35
CA ASP A 39 -1.35 -4.66 21.60
C ASP A 39 -1.77 -3.24 21.23
N ILE A 40 -2.51 -3.14 20.12
CA ILE A 40 -3.03 -1.87 19.60
C ILE A 40 -4.54 -1.84 19.86
N LYS A 41 -5.03 -0.76 20.47
CA LYS A 41 -6.46 -0.56 20.66
C LYS A 41 -7.11 -0.17 19.33
N GLU A 42 -7.94 -1.03 18.80
CA GLU A 42 -8.74 -0.74 17.62
C GLU A 42 -9.87 0.25 17.92
N GLU A 43 -10.18 1.11 16.97
CA GLU A 43 -11.34 2.03 17.03
C GLU A 43 -12.49 1.48 16.17
N ASP A 44 -12.15 0.85 15.04
CA ASP A 44 -13.11 0.32 14.08
C ASP A 44 -12.50 -0.87 13.31
N TYR A 45 -13.29 -1.49 12.44
CA TYR A 45 -12.89 -2.61 11.59
C TYR A 45 -13.35 -2.37 10.15
N ARG A 46 -12.41 -2.28 9.21
CA ARG A 46 -12.71 -2.02 7.80
C ARG A 46 -12.48 -3.25 6.92
N PRO A 47 -13.37 -3.50 5.93
CA PRO A 47 -13.11 -4.50 4.90
C PRO A 47 -11.82 -4.16 4.14
N ILE A 48 -11.04 -5.19 3.78
CA ILE A 48 -9.84 -5.01 2.94
C ILE A 48 -10.20 -4.78 1.48
N GLU A 49 -11.32 -5.31 1.02
CA GLU A 49 -11.87 -5.07 -0.31
C GLU A 49 -13.12 -4.22 -0.21
N GLU A 50 -13.08 -3.06 -0.84
CA GLU A 50 -14.17 -2.10 -0.93
C GLU A 50 -14.12 -1.42 -2.29
N ASP A 51 -15.26 -1.01 -2.80
CA ASP A 51 -15.33 -0.31 -4.08
C ASP A 51 -14.65 1.06 -3.99
N ALA A 52 -14.01 1.46 -5.07
CA ALA A 52 -13.43 2.79 -5.18
C ALA A 52 -14.52 3.87 -5.15
N PRO A 53 -14.24 5.08 -4.63
CA PRO A 53 -15.17 6.19 -4.68
C PRO A 53 -15.67 6.45 -6.11
N GLY A 54 -16.97 6.69 -6.27
CA GLY A 54 -17.59 7.01 -7.55
C GLY A 54 -17.12 8.36 -8.12
N ILE A 55 -17.48 8.64 -9.37
CA ILE A 55 -17.08 9.88 -10.06
C ILE A 55 -17.61 11.13 -9.33
N VAL A 56 -18.85 11.07 -8.86
CA VAL A 56 -19.50 12.17 -8.14
C VAL A 56 -18.97 12.38 -6.71
N ASP A 57 -18.34 11.36 -6.16
CA ASP A 57 -17.76 11.37 -4.83
C ASP A 57 -16.35 12.01 -4.80
N ARG A 58 -15.78 12.24 -5.98
CA ARG A 58 -14.43 12.77 -6.13
C ARG A 58 -14.42 14.27 -6.38
N LYS A 59 -13.35 14.89 -5.94
CA LYS A 59 -12.98 16.27 -6.23
C LYS A 59 -11.72 16.32 -7.08
N SER A 60 -11.61 17.33 -7.94
CA SER A 60 -10.39 17.57 -8.71
C SER A 60 -9.17 17.76 -7.81
N VAL A 61 -8.06 17.18 -8.21
CA VAL A 61 -6.77 17.33 -7.53
C VAL A 61 -6.22 18.72 -7.81
N SER A 62 -6.01 19.53 -6.76
CA SER A 62 -5.55 20.92 -6.86
C SER A 62 -4.49 21.28 -5.82
N THR A 63 -4.17 20.38 -4.90
CA THR A 63 -3.20 20.62 -3.82
C THR A 63 -1.98 19.74 -4.04
N PRO A 64 -0.76 20.29 -4.11
CA PRO A 64 0.44 19.48 -4.33
C PRO A 64 0.78 18.63 -3.10
N MET A 65 1.33 17.45 -3.37
CA MET A 65 2.03 16.59 -2.42
C MET A 65 3.52 16.90 -2.58
N GLU A 66 4.07 17.67 -1.67
CA GLU A 66 5.49 18.03 -1.72
C GLU A 66 6.35 16.82 -1.37
N THR A 67 7.10 16.32 -2.34
CA THR A 67 8.00 15.17 -2.14
C THR A 67 9.32 15.57 -1.49
N GLY A 68 9.70 16.85 -1.60
CA GLY A 68 11.01 17.36 -1.20
C GLY A 68 12.12 17.03 -2.19
N ILE A 69 11.78 16.43 -3.34
CA ILE A 69 12.70 16.11 -4.42
C ILE A 69 12.51 17.17 -5.50
N LEU A 70 13.51 18.05 -5.68
CA LEU A 70 13.42 19.22 -6.54
C LEU A 70 12.96 18.88 -7.98
N SER A 71 13.47 17.81 -8.56
CA SER A 71 13.11 17.40 -9.93
C SER A 71 11.65 16.98 -10.07
N ILE A 72 11.08 16.38 -9.03
CA ILE A 72 9.67 15.98 -9.02
C ILE A 72 8.80 17.21 -8.77
N ASP A 73 9.05 17.92 -7.67
CA ASP A 73 8.19 19.00 -7.22
C ASP A 73 8.16 20.20 -8.20
N SER A 74 9.24 20.42 -8.97
CA SER A 74 9.33 21.53 -9.93
C SER A 74 8.85 21.19 -11.33
N MET A 75 8.99 19.93 -11.78
CA MET A 75 8.72 19.53 -13.17
C MET A 75 7.46 18.67 -13.31
N PHE A 76 7.21 17.78 -12.35
CA PHE A 76 6.11 16.82 -12.37
C PHE A 76 5.46 16.72 -10.99
N PRO A 77 4.87 17.82 -10.47
CA PRO A 77 4.33 17.83 -9.10
C PRO A 77 3.21 16.82 -8.95
N ILE A 78 3.29 16.01 -7.89
CA ILE A 78 2.26 15.05 -7.53
C ILE A 78 1.16 15.78 -6.77
N GLY A 79 -0.10 15.49 -7.08
CA GLY A 79 -1.24 16.05 -6.37
C GLY A 79 -1.78 15.14 -5.27
N ARG A 80 -2.33 15.73 -4.21
CA ARG A 80 -3.01 14.97 -3.14
C ARG A 80 -4.28 14.32 -3.68
N GLY A 81 -4.28 12.98 -3.73
CA GLY A 81 -5.31 12.16 -4.36
C GLY A 81 -4.90 11.55 -5.69
N GLN A 82 -3.68 11.79 -6.15
CA GLN A 82 -3.12 11.25 -7.39
C GLN A 82 -2.41 9.91 -7.15
N ARG A 83 -2.20 9.16 -8.23
CA ARG A 83 -1.36 7.97 -8.28
C ARG A 83 -0.15 8.29 -9.14
N GLU A 84 1.04 8.04 -8.62
CA GLU A 84 2.29 8.26 -9.36
C GLU A 84 3.17 7.03 -9.26
N LEU A 85 3.49 6.43 -10.40
CA LEU A 85 4.24 5.20 -10.48
C LEU A 85 5.74 5.45 -10.33
N ILE A 86 6.38 4.72 -9.41
CA ILE A 86 7.84 4.65 -9.29
C ILE A 86 8.30 3.35 -9.92
N ILE A 87 8.91 3.41 -11.11
CA ILE A 87 9.32 2.25 -11.89
C ILE A 87 10.84 2.26 -12.17
N GLY A 88 11.44 1.10 -12.14
CA GLY A 88 12.88 0.93 -12.47
C GLY A 88 13.45 -0.39 -12.00
N ASP A 89 14.69 -0.65 -12.35
CA ASP A 89 15.41 -1.87 -12.01
C ASP A 89 15.71 -1.98 -10.51
N ARG A 90 16.21 -3.15 -10.08
CA ARG A 90 16.63 -3.36 -8.69
C ARG A 90 17.71 -2.37 -8.29
N GLN A 91 17.65 -1.89 -7.05
CA GLN A 91 18.65 -1.01 -6.45
C GLN A 91 18.84 0.35 -7.17
N THR A 92 17.86 0.83 -7.92
CA THR A 92 17.89 2.15 -8.58
C THR A 92 17.41 3.29 -7.68
N GLY A 93 17.13 3.03 -6.40
CA GLY A 93 16.72 4.07 -5.46
C GLY A 93 15.20 4.28 -5.33
N LYS A 94 14.35 3.41 -5.88
CA LYS A 94 12.88 3.53 -5.80
C LYS A 94 12.37 3.68 -4.36
N THR A 95 12.80 2.78 -3.48
CA THR A 95 12.46 2.84 -2.04
C THR A 95 12.97 4.12 -1.38
N SER A 96 14.13 4.65 -1.82
CA SER A 96 14.67 5.91 -1.29
C SER A 96 13.77 7.09 -1.64
N ILE A 97 13.31 7.19 -2.89
CA ILE A 97 12.34 8.22 -3.31
C ILE A 97 11.09 8.17 -2.44
N ALA A 98 10.53 6.98 -2.23
CA ALA A 98 9.34 6.81 -1.40
C ALA A 98 9.57 7.16 0.07
N THR A 99 10.70 6.73 0.68
CA THR A 99 11.02 7.04 2.07
C THR A 99 11.35 8.51 2.28
N ASP A 100 12.04 9.16 1.35
CA ASP A 100 12.31 10.60 1.41
C ASP A 100 11.02 11.40 1.31
N THR A 101 10.10 10.99 0.43
CA THR A 101 8.76 11.59 0.35
C THR A 101 8.00 11.49 1.67
N ILE A 102 8.04 10.33 2.35
CA ILE A 102 7.44 10.16 3.68
C ILE A 102 8.09 11.09 4.70
N ILE A 103 9.43 11.12 4.76
CA ILE A 103 10.18 11.97 5.70
C ILE A 103 9.81 13.45 5.50
N ASN A 104 9.65 13.88 4.27
CA ASN A 104 9.31 15.25 3.91
C ASN A 104 7.83 15.65 4.20
N GLN A 105 6.97 14.71 4.64
CA GLN A 105 5.62 15.05 5.12
C GLN A 105 5.57 15.58 6.55
N LYS A 106 6.71 15.66 7.23
CA LYS A 106 6.78 16.17 8.62
C LYS A 106 6.15 17.58 8.73
N GLY A 107 5.17 17.69 9.62
CA GLY A 107 4.47 18.97 9.87
C GLY A 107 3.45 19.40 8.81
N LYS A 108 3.18 18.57 7.78
CA LYS A 108 2.25 18.87 6.70
C LYS A 108 0.84 18.29 6.89
N GLY A 109 0.59 17.64 8.04
CA GLY A 109 -0.72 17.05 8.36
C GLY A 109 -1.07 15.82 7.51
N VAL A 110 -0.10 15.19 6.85
CA VAL A 110 -0.27 13.99 6.03
C VAL A 110 0.06 12.75 6.87
N ILE A 111 -0.83 11.77 6.86
CA ILE A 111 -0.56 10.44 7.43
C ILE A 111 0.07 9.57 6.35
N CYS A 112 1.13 8.85 6.69
CA CYS A 112 1.84 8.01 5.75
C CYS A 112 1.59 6.53 6.06
N VAL A 113 1.33 5.72 5.03
CA VAL A 113 1.22 4.27 5.12
C VAL A 113 2.26 3.65 4.21
N TYR A 114 3.22 2.94 4.77
CA TYR A 114 4.22 2.21 4.00
C TYR A 114 3.89 0.72 4.01
N VAL A 115 3.60 0.16 2.84
CA VAL A 115 3.26 -1.26 2.68
C VAL A 115 4.43 -2.00 2.07
N ALA A 116 5.12 -2.80 2.88
CA ALA A 116 6.19 -3.69 2.43
C ALA A 116 5.61 -5.04 2.00
N ILE A 117 5.79 -5.40 0.73
CA ILE A 117 5.22 -6.61 0.13
C ILE A 117 6.34 -7.53 -0.34
N GLY A 118 6.46 -8.71 0.25
CA GLY A 118 7.48 -9.70 -0.13
C GLY A 118 8.92 -9.23 0.03
N GLN A 119 9.16 -8.22 0.87
CA GLN A 119 10.49 -7.69 1.17
C GLN A 119 11.21 -8.57 2.20
N LYS A 120 12.54 -8.53 2.21
CA LYS A 120 13.32 -9.16 3.28
C LYS A 120 13.07 -8.41 4.60
N ALA A 121 12.93 -9.13 5.70
CA ALA A 121 12.73 -8.53 7.03
C ALA A 121 13.81 -7.48 7.37
N SER A 122 15.07 -7.73 6.98
CA SER A 122 16.16 -6.77 7.16
C SER A 122 15.98 -5.47 6.37
N THR A 123 15.36 -5.52 5.19
CA THR A 123 15.03 -4.33 4.39
C THR A 123 13.94 -3.51 5.07
N VAL A 124 12.89 -4.17 5.54
CA VAL A 124 11.80 -3.51 6.29
C VAL A 124 12.35 -2.87 7.57
N ALA A 125 13.17 -3.59 8.33
CA ALA A 125 13.81 -3.06 9.53
C ALA A 125 14.66 -1.82 9.25
N LYS A 126 15.38 -1.78 8.13
CA LYS A 126 16.16 -0.61 7.69
C LYS A 126 15.25 0.58 7.38
N VAL A 127 14.14 0.37 6.68
CA VAL A 127 13.15 1.44 6.40
C VAL A 127 12.58 1.99 7.70
N VAL A 128 12.10 1.13 8.60
CA VAL A 128 11.56 1.52 9.92
C VAL A 128 12.61 2.30 10.71
N SER A 129 13.86 1.83 10.75
CA SER A 129 14.96 2.53 11.44
C SER A 129 15.21 3.92 10.83
N THR A 130 15.17 4.04 9.50
CA THR A 130 15.34 5.33 8.82
C THR A 130 14.20 6.28 9.14
N LEU A 131 12.94 5.82 9.07
CA LEU A 131 11.77 6.64 9.43
C LEU A 131 11.82 7.07 10.90
N THR A 132 12.20 6.17 11.80
CA THR A 132 12.35 6.47 13.24
C THR A 132 13.41 7.53 13.48
N LYS A 133 14.58 7.39 12.85
CA LYS A 133 15.69 8.34 12.98
C LYS A 133 15.31 9.77 12.60
N HIS A 134 14.42 9.92 11.60
CA HIS A 134 13.95 11.23 11.13
C HIS A 134 12.64 11.70 11.81
N GLY A 135 12.13 10.93 12.79
CA GLY A 135 10.85 11.24 13.46
C GLY A 135 9.63 11.07 12.57
N ALA A 136 9.76 10.33 11.46
CA ALA A 136 8.67 10.12 10.52
C ALA A 136 7.70 9.02 10.99
N MET A 137 8.07 8.18 11.95
CA MET A 137 7.14 7.21 12.55
C MET A 137 5.99 7.89 13.31
N ASP A 138 6.15 9.12 13.78
CA ASP A 138 5.11 9.83 14.54
C ASP A 138 3.83 10.08 13.72
N TYR A 139 3.92 10.01 12.40
CA TYR A 139 2.79 10.16 11.47
C TYR A 139 2.71 9.03 10.43
N SER A 140 3.41 7.92 10.66
CA SER A 140 3.48 6.80 9.71
C SER A 140 2.99 5.50 10.33
N ILE A 141 2.42 4.64 9.46
CA ILE A 141 2.07 3.25 9.75
C ILE A 141 2.84 2.38 8.78
N VAL A 142 3.46 1.31 9.28
CA VAL A 142 4.15 0.33 8.43
C VAL A 142 3.37 -0.98 8.44
N VAL A 143 2.90 -1.40 7.28
CA VAL A 143 2.26 -2.71 7.07
C VAL A 143 3.29 -3.62 6.39
N SER A 144 3.64 -4.72 7.02
CA SER A 144 4.69 -5.61 6.52
C SER A 144 4.17 -7.02 6.27
N SER A 145 4.41 -7.51 5.07
CA SER A 145 4.36 -8.92 4.73
C SER A 145 5.67 -9.29 4.06
N THR A 146 6.48 -10.07 4.77
CA THR A 146 7.85 -10.40 4.35
C THR A 146 7.87 -11.51 3.29
N ALA A 147 9.04 -11.71 2.68
CA ALA A 147 9.24 -12.80 1.71
C ALA A 147 9.09 -14.20 2.31
N SER A 148 9.17 -14.33 3.64
CA SER A 148 8.96 -15.61 4.35
C SER A 148 7.50 -15.88 4.69
N ASP A 149 6.62 -14.88 4.54
CA ASP A 149 5.20 -15.03 4.83
C ASP A 149 4.49 -15.77 3.68
N PRO A 150 3.39 -16.47 3.98
CA PRO A 150 2.58 -17.11 2.96
C PRO A 150 2.12 -16.13 1.86
N ALA A 151 2.00 -16.61 0.63
CA ALA A 151 1.54 -15.80 -0.49
C ALA A 151 0.17 -15.13 -0.23
N SER A 152 -0.70 -15.74 0.56
CA SER A 152 -1.98 -15.17 0.98
C SER A 152 -1.83 -13.88 1.79
N LEU A 153 -0.85 -13.79 2.68
CA LEU A 153 -0.59 -12.57 3.45
C LEU A 153 0.05 -11.49 2.59
N GLN A 154 0.96 -11.86 1.68
CA GLN A 154 1.53 -10.93 0.70
C GLN A 154 0.45 -10.37 -0.24
N TYR A 155 -0.53 -11.20 -0.62
CA TYR A 155 -1.70 -10.76 -1.40
C TYR A 155 -2.58 -9.77 -0.65
N ILE A 156 -2.84 -10.02 0.64
CA ILE A 156 -3.71 -9.18 1.46
C ILE A 156 -3.06 -7.84 1.84
N ALA A 157 -1.74 -7.81 2.03
CA ALA A 157 -1.03 -6.66 2.59
C ALA A 157 -1.35 -5.30 1.95
N PRO A 158 -1.35 -5.13 0.61
CA PRO A 158 -1.66 -3.83 0.01
C PRO A 158 -3.12 -3.43 0.23
N TYR A 159 -4.05 -4.36 0.21
CA TYR A 159 -5.46 -4.08 0.51
C TYR A 159 -5.68 -3.70 1.97
N ALA A 160 -4.98 -4.35 2.89
CA ALA A 160 -4.97 -4.01 4.31
C ALA A 160 -4.43 -2.59 4.54
N GLY A 161 -3.30 -2.24 3.90
CA GLY A 161 -2.74 -0.89 3.95
C GLY A 161 -3.69 0.16 3.38
N THR A 162 -4.39 -0.16 2.29
CA THR A 162 -5.38 0.74 1.68
C THR A 162 -6.59 0.95 2.60
N ALA A 163 -7.13 -0.11 3.20
CA ALA A 163 -8.22 0.00 4.16
C ALA A 163 -7.84 0.85 5.38
N MET A 164 -6.58 0.74 5.84
CA MET A 164 -6.03 1.60 6.88
C MET A 164 -5.97 3.08 6.43
N ALA A 165 -5.52 3.34 5.20
CA ALA A 165 -5.46 4.68 4.62
C ALA A 165 -6.86 5.29 4.47
N GLU A 166 -7.84 4.52 4.03
CA GLU A 166 -9.23 4.95 3.87
C GLU A 166 -9.88 5.35 5.20
N HIS A 167 -9.54 4.70 6.30
CA HIS A 167 -10.02 5.12 7.61
C HIS A 167 -9.71 6.60 7.89
N PHE A 168 -8.50 7.03 7.57
CA PHE A 168 -8.10 8.43 7.74
C PHE A 168 -8.65 9.36 6.65
N MET A 169 -8.71 8.89 5.40
CA MET A 169 -9.31 9.64 4.29
C MET A 169 -10.77 10.02 4.59
N HIS A 170 -11.56 9.09 5.10
CA HIS A 170 -12.96 9.34 5.49
C HIS A 170 -13.10 10.26 6.72
N GLN A 171 -12.02 10.48 7.48
CA GLN A 171 -11.96 11.49 8.54
C GLN A 171 -11.53 12.88 8.00
N GLY A 172 -11.45 13.06 6.68
CA GLY A 172 -11.03 14.32 6.05
C GLY A 172 -9.52 14.55 6.06
N LYS A 173 -8.70 13.53 6.34
CA LYS A 173 -7.24 13.66 6.37
C LYS A 173 -6.63 13.31 5.01
N ASP A 174 -5.49 13.90 4.72
CA ASP A 174 -4.67 13.52 3.57
C ASP A 174 -3.75 12.37 3.95
N VAL A 175 -3.69 11.35 3.10
CA VAL A 175 -2.88 10.15 3.31
C VAL A 175 -1.94 9.94 2.12
N LEU A 176 -0.71 9.60 2.41
CA LEU A 176 0.27 9.11 1.44
C LEU A 176 0.44 7.60 1.65
N ILE A 177 0.16 6.80 0.62
CA ILE A 177 0.40 5.36 0.68
C ILE A 177 1.47 4.94 -0.32
N VAL A 178 2.42 4.13 0.14
CA VAL A 178 3.49 3.55 -0.67
C VAL A 178 3.31 2.04 -0.73
N TYR A 179 3.35 1.46 -1.93
CA TYR A 179 3.33 0.01 -2.13
C TYR A 179 4.70 -0.47 -2.62
N ASP A 180 5.49 -1.07 -1.74
CA ASP A 180 6.85 -1.54 -2.06
C ASP A 180 6.95 -3.08 -1.96
N ASP A 181 6.77 -3.85 -3.04
CA ASP A 181 6.45 -3.46 -4.41
C ASP A 181 5.27 -4.30 -4.96
N LEU A 182 4.58 -3.75 -5.93
CA LEU A 182 3.45 -4.44 -6.57
C LEU A 182 3.90 -5.57 -7.52
N SER A 183 5.15 -5.61 -7.95
CA SER A 183 5.67 -6.76 -8.72
C SER A 183 5.64 -8.03 -7.89
N LYS A 184 6.04 -7.96 -6.61
CA LYS A 184 5.95 -9.10 -5.68
C LYS A 184 4.51 -9.43 -5.31
N HIS A 185 3.64 -8.42 -5.21
CA HIS A 185 2.21 -8.63 -5.05
C HIS A 185 1.63 -9.48 -6.20
N ALA A 186 1.97 -9.15 -7.44
CA ALA A 186 1.55 -9.94 -8.61
C ALA A 186 2.10 -11.37 -8.57
N VAL A 187 3.36 -11.57 -8.13
CA VAL A 187 3.95 -12.90 -7.98
C VAL A 187 3.20 -13.72 -6.92
N ALA A 188 2.84 -13.12 -5.79
CA ALA A 188 2.03 -13.78 -4.76
C ALA A 188 0.64 -14.19 -5.31
N TYR A 189 0.00 -13.32 -6.07
CA TYR A 189 -1.27 -13.62 -6.72
C TYR A 189 -1.16 -14.74 -7.76
N ARG A 190 -0.08 -14.75 -8.56
CA ARG A 190 0.22 -15.84 -9.48
C ARG A 190 0.37 -17.17 -8.74
N ALA A 191 1.12 -17.19 -7.64
CA ALA A 191 1.30 -18.39 -6.83
C ALA A 191 -0.04 -18.93 -6.29
N LEU A 192 -0.90 -18.07 -5.76
CA LEU A 192 -2.25 -18.45 -5.31
C LEU A 192 -3.11 -18.99 -6.45
N SER A 193 -3.08 -18.32 -7.60
CA SER A 193 -3.88 -18.71 -8.77
C SER A 193 -3.47 -20.08 -9.32
N LEU A 194 -2.17 -20.37 -9.35
CA LEU A 194 -1.66 -21.67 -9.76
C LEU A 194 -2.02 -22.79 -8.77
N LEU A 195 -2.01 -22.49 -7.46
CA LEU A 195 -2.47 -23.45 -6.44
C LEU A 195 -3.98 -23.74 -6.54
N LEU A 196 -4.76 -22.78 -7.05
CA LEU A 196 -6.18 -22.95 -7.32
C LEU A 196 -6.48 -23.53 -8.72
N GLU A 197 -5.45 -24.03 -9.40
CA GLU A 197 -5.54 -24.64 -10.74
C GLU A 197 -6.20 -23.72 -11.80
N ARG A 198 -6.07 -22.39 -11.64
CA ARG A 198 -6.55 -21.44 -12.63
C ARG A 198 -5.63 -21.46 -13.86
N SER A 199 -6.23 -21.38 -15.03
CA SER A 199 -5.49 -21.35 -16.30
C SER A 199 -4.50 -20.20 -16.36
N PRO A 200 -3.20 -20.45 -16.57
CA PRO A 200 -2.19 -19.40 -16.68
C PRO A 200 -2.29 -18.68 -18.03
N GLY A 201 -2.09 -17.38 -18.01
CA GLY A 201 -1.92 -16.54 -19.19
C GLY A 201 -0.44 -16.20 -19.46
N ARG A 202 -0.19 -15.00 -19.98
CA ARG A 202 1.16 -14.48 -20.26
C ARG A 202 2.01 -14.51 -18.99
N GLU A 203 3.26 -14.99 -19.10
CA GLU A 203 4.21 -15.12 -17.99
C GLU A 203 3.65 -15.91 -16.78
N ALA A 204 2.73 -16.83 -17.06
CA ALA A 204 2.00 -17.65 -16.09
C ALA A 204 1.14 -16.83 -15.10
N TYR A 205 0.89 -15.55 -15.34
CA TYR A 205 -0.07 -14.77 -14.57
C TYR A 205 -1.51 -15.13 -14.94
N PRO A 206 -2.46 -15.08 -14.01
CA PRO A 206 -3.87 -15.24 -14.34
C PRO A 206 -4.36 -14.06 -15.18
N GLY A 207 -5.38 -14.27 -16.02
CA GLY A 207 -5.87 -13.25 -16.95
C GLY A 207 -6.44 -11.98 -16.30
N ASP A 208 -6.77 -12.04 -15.02
CA ASP A 208 -7.31 -10.92 -14.23
C ASP A 208 -6.26 -10.17 -13.40
N VAL A 209 -4.96 -10.36 -13.65
CA VAL A 209 -3.90 -9.67 -12.88
C VAL A 209 -3.95 -8.14 -13.06
N PHE A 210 -4.43 -7.65 -14.20
CA PHE A 210 -4.69 -6.21 -14.36
C PHE A 210 -5.72 -5.72 -13.33
N TYR A 211 -6.81 -6.45 -13.14
CA TYR A 211 -7.85 -6.10 -12.17
C TYR A 211 -7.36 -6.12 -10.72
N LEU A 212 -6.36 -6.96 -10.41
CA LEU A 212 -5.70 -6.99 -9.11
C LEU A 212 -5.16 -5.60 -8.70
N HIS A 213 -4.44 -4.94 -9.60
CA HIS A 213 -3.84 -3.64 -9.33
C HIS A 213 -4.81 -2.48 -9.58
N SER A 214 -5.65 -2.55 -10.61
CA SER A 214 -6.58 -1.46 -10.93
C SER A 214 -7.60 -1.24 -9.82
N ARG A 215 -8.23 -2.29 -9.26
CA ARG A 215 -9.17 -2.13 -8.14
C ARG A 215 -8.51 -1.65 -6.84
N LEU A 216 -7.21 -1.92 -6.66
CA LEU A 216 -6.43 -1.39 -5.54
C LEU A 216 -6.12 0.10 -5.71
N LEU A 217 -5.53 0.45 -6.87
CA LEU A 217 -5.03 1.80 -7.13
C LEU A 217 -6.16 2.81 -7.36
N GLU A 218 -7.31 2.36 -7.88
CA GLU A 218 -8.46 3.24 -8.12
C GLU A 218 -9.11 3.75 -6.82
N ARG A 219 -8.85 3.09 -5.68
CA ARG A 219 -9.26 3.56 -4.35
C ARG A 219 -8.52 4.83 -3.90
N SER A 220 -7.36 5.11 -4.52
CA SER A 220 -6.61 6.35 -4.28
C SER A 220 -7.27 7.50 -5.04
N SER A 221 -7.77 8.48 -4.31
CA SER A 221 -8.53 9.60 -4.86
C SER A 221 -8.59 10.75 -3.86
N ARG A 222 -9.13 11.88 -4.28
CA ARG A 222 -9.55 12.97 -3.40
C ARG A 222 -11.06 12.98 -3.30
N LEU A 223 -11.58 12.89 -2.09
CA LEU A 223 -13.01 12.95 -1.83
C LEU A 223 -13.56 14.36 -1.98
N SER A 224 -14.83 14.44 -2.36
CA SER A 224 -15.58 15.71 -2.37
C SER A 224 -15.73 16.27 -0.96
N ASP A 225 -15.97 17.57 -0.86
CA ASP A 225 -16.13 18.25 0.44
C ASP A 225 -17.34 17.69 1.23
N ALA A 226 -18.37 17.21 0.52
CA ALA A 226 -19.52 16.55 1.13
C ALA A 226 -19.14 15.24 1.85
N LEU A 227 -18.04 14.59 1.45
CA LEU A 227 -17.50 13.38 2.06
C LEU A 227 -16.26 13.65 2.94
N GLY A 228 -16.05 14.93 3.33
CA GLY A 228 -14.98 15.33 4.23
C GLY A 228 -13.69 15.80 3.55
N GLY A 229 -13.57 15.72 2.21
CA GLY A 229 -12.46 16.31 1.45
C GLY A 229 -11.09 15.65 1.64
N GLY A 230 -11.01 14.51 2.33
CA GLY A 230 -9.76 13.77 2.52
C GLY A 230 -9.22 13.16 1.23
N SER A 231 -7.96 12.75 1.23
CA SER A 231 -7.33 12.16 0.04
C SER A 231 -6.42 11.00 0.37
N ILE A 232 -6.25 10.09 -0.61
CA ILE A 232 -5.17 9.10 -0.64
C ILE A 232 -4.34 9.33 -1.88
N THR A 233 -3.07 9.66 -1.69
CA THR A 233 -2.06 9.73 -2.75
C THR A 233 -1.26 8.45 -2.75
N ALA A 234 -1.19 7.74 -3.88
CA ALA A 234 -0.50 6.47 -3.98
C ALA A 234 0.82 6.57 -4.75
N LEU A 235 1.87 5.98 -4.17
CA LEU A 235 3.15 5.75 -4.82
C LEU A 235 3.38 4.24 -4.96
N PRO A 236 2.81 3.59 -5.98
CA PRO A 236 3.12 2.20 -6.30
C PRO A 236 4.55 2.10 -6.84
N ILE A 237 5.27 1.07 -6.38
CA ILE A 237 6.60 0.73 -6.87
C ILE A 237 6.50 -0.52 -7.72
N ILE A 238 7.07 -0.47 -8.93
CA ILE A 238 7.22 -1.60 -9.85
C ILE A 238 8.70 -1.84 -10.13
N GLU A 239 9.08 -3.11 -10.11
CA GLU A 239 10.42 -3.54 -10.44
C GLU A 239 10.48 -4.03 -11.90
N THR A 240 11.41 -3.45 -12.68
CA THR A 240 11.74 -3.90 -14.02
C THR A 240 12.99 -4.78 -14.00
N GLN A 241 13.24 -5.48 -15.11
CA GLN A 241 14.47 -6.21 -15.38
C GLN A 241 15.12 -5.64 -16.65
N ALA A 242 16.35 -5.17 -16.54
CA ALA A 242 17.09 -4.55 -17.64
C ALA A 242 16.34 -3.41 -18.36
N GLY A 243 15.56 -2.62 -17.60
CA GLY A 243 14.77 -1.51 -18.14
C GLY A 243 13.57 -1.93 -18.99
N ASP A 244 13.21 -3.22 -19.01
CA ASP A 244 12.09 -3.70 -19.83
C ASP A 244 10.74 -3.30 -19.24
N VAL A 245 10.15 -2.21 -19.74
CA VAL A 245 8.81 -1.75 -19.42
C VAL A 245 7.72 -2.46 -20.24
N SER A 246 8.10 -3.28 -21.23
CA SER A 246 7.16 -4.07 -22.03
C SER A 246 6.78 -5.42 -21.40
N ALA A 247 7.43 -5.79 -20.29
CA ALA A 247 7.05 -6.95 -19.50
C ALA A 247 5.62 -6.84 -18.99
N TYR A 248 5.00 -7.99 -18.65
CA TYR A 248 3.55 -8.04 -18.43
C TYR A 248 3.09 -7.19 -17.26
N ILE A 249 3.76 -7.23 -16.12
CA ILE A 249 3.35 -6.44 -14.95
C ILE A 249 3.63 -4.94 -15.13
N PRO A 250 4.81 -4.48 -15.57
CA PRO A 250 5.02 -3.08 -15.90
C PRO A 250 3.95 -2.51 -16.83
N THR A 251 3.68 -3.17 -17.96
CA THR A 251 2.67 -2.74 -18.95
C THR A 251 1.27 -2.61 -18.34
N ASN A 252 0.91 -3.46 -17.38
CA ASN A 252 -0.42 -3.43 -16.76
C ASN A 252 -0.58 -2.33 -15.70
N VAL A 253 0.53 -1.80 -15.16
CA VAL A 253 0.48 -0.78 -14.09
C VAL A 253 0.75 0.63 -14.63
N ILE A 254 1.51 0.75 -15.73
CA ILE A 254 1.68 2.01 -16.48
C ILE A 254 0.34 2.45 -17.06
#